data_12c57898727d253b4124af63f0b99c88
#
_entry.id   12c57898727d253b4124af63f0b99c88
#
_cell.length_a   1.000
_cell.length_b   1.000
_cell.length_c   1.000
_cell.angle_alpha   90.00
_cell.angle_beta   90.00
_cell.angle_gamma   90.00
#
_symmetry.space_group_name_H-M   'P 1'
#
loop_
_entity.id
_entity.type
_entity.pdbx_description
1 polymer ?
#
loop_
_entity_poly.entity_id
_entity_poly.type
_entity_poly.pdbx_seq_one_letter_code
_entity_poly.pdbx_strand_id
1 'polypeptide(L)'
;MAHEFKYCPNCAGALEQIASLEDGGEKQRLRCVACGYTHWNNPTPVLAAVIEYDGQILLARNAAWPGKMFALITGFMEAGETPQGGIEREIEEETALKTHELNLIGVYDFQRMNQIIIAYHAVCSGEVKLSPELVDYKLYAPEEVKCWPAGTGYALADWLKSRGHEPQFVEWSRRA
;
A
#
# COMPACT_ATOMS: atom_id res chain seq x y z
N MET A 1 -16.76 -2.44 4.42
CA MET A 1 -17.60 -3.54 3.90
C MET A 1 -16.98 -3.94 2.57
N ALA A 2 -16.56 -5.19 2.40
CA ALA A 2 -16.10 -5.68 1.10
C ALA A 2 -17.29 -5.60 0.15
N HIS A 3 -17.12 -4.94 -0.99
CA HIS A 3 -18.14 -4.95 -2.04
C HIS A 3 -18.18 -6.34 -2.65
N GLU A 4 -19.26 -7.05 -2.40
CA GLU A 4 -19.48 -8.35 -3.00
C GLU A 4 -19.81 -8.17 -4.48
N PHE A 5 -19.00 -8.77 -5.35
CA PHE A 5 -19.26 -8.76 -6.78
C PHE A 5 -20.55 -9.54 -7.06
N LYS A 6 -21.51 -8.91 -7.73
CA LYS A 6 -22.80 -9.52 -8.08
C LYS A 6 -22.82 -10.08 -9.50
N TYR A 7 -22.03 -9.49 -10.39
CA TYR A 7 -22.01 -9.82 -11.81
C TYR A 7 -20.61 -10.20 -12.29
N CYS A 8 -20.57 -11.13 -13.21
CA CYS A 8 -19.34 -11.61 -13.81
C CYS A 8 -18.71 -10.53 -14.73
N PRO A 9 -17.41 -10.21 -14.58
CA PRO A 9 -16.73 -9.25 -15.43
C PRO A 9 -16.57 -9.71 -16.89
N ASN A 10 -16.66 -11.04 -17.16
CA ASN A 10 -16.51 -11.59 -18.50
C ASN A 10 -17.80 -11.58 -19.32
N CYS A 11 -18.96 -11.84 -18.69
CA CYS A 11 -20.21 -12.05 -19.44
C CYS A 11 -21.44 -11.38 -18.81
N ALA A 12 -21.25 -10.62 -17.74
CA ALA A 12 -22.31 -9.96 -16.96
C ALA A 12 -23.35 -10.92 -16.34
N GLY A 13 -23.16 -12.23 -16.40
CA GLY A 13 -24.00 -13.22 -15.72
C GLY A 13 -23.86 -13.13 -14.20
N ALA A 14 -24.81 -13.68 -13.46
CA ALA A 14 -24.78 -13.69 -12.01
C ALA A 14 -23.57 -14.48 -11.47
N LEU A 15 -22.98 -13.97 -10.38
CA LEU A 15 -22.00 -14.68 -9.59
C LEU A 15 -22.68 -15.29 -8.37
N GLU A 16 -22.41 -16.55 -8.10
CA GLU A 16 -22.98 -17.31 -6.97
C GLU A 16 -21.89 -17.97 -6.13
N GLN A 17 -22.14 -18.12 -4.83
CA GLN A 17 -21.27 -18.89 -3.95
C GLN A 17 -21.46 -20.38 -4.24
N ILE A 18 -20.38 -21.00 -4.74
CA ILE A 18 -20.40 -22.43 -5.13
C ILE A 18 -19.28 -23.14 -4.38
N ALA A 19 -19.63 -24.29 -3.78
CA ALA A 19 -18.66 -25.20 -3.20
C ALA A 19 -17.79 -25.80 -4.32
N SER A 20 -16.49 -25.66 -4.21
CA SER A 20 -15.51 -26.22 -5.16
C SER A 20 -14.51 -27.07 -4.40
N LEU A 21 -14.29 -28.30 -4.86
CA LEU A 21 -13.24 -29.16 -4.32
C LEU A 21 -11.92 -28.74 -4.95
N GLU A 22 -11.00 -28.26 -4.13
CA GLU A 22 -9.68 -27.80 -4.51
C GLU A 22 -8.60 -28.54 -3.72
N ASP A 23 -7.33 -28.33 -4.07
CA ASP A 23 -6.22 -28.81 -3.26
C ASP A 23 -6.35 -28.25 -1.83
N GLY A 24 -6.40 -29.14 -0.85
CA GLY A 24 -6.63 -28.78 0.55
C GLY A 24 -8.09 -28.76 0.99
N GLY A 25 -9.04 -29.27 0.16
CA GLY A 25 -10.43 -29.52 0.54
C GLY A 25 -11.46 -28.62 -0.14
N GLU A 26 -12.69 -28.69 0.37
CA GLU A 26 -13.79 -27.90 -0.15
C GLU A 26 -13.68 -26.42 0.25
N LYS A 27 -13.85 -25.53 -0.73
CA LYS A 27 -13.85 -24.07 -0.54
C LYS A 27 -15.04 -23.43 -1.21
N GLN A 28 -15.60 -22.42 -0.55
CA GLN A 28 -16.62 -21.57 -1.16
C GLN A 28 -15.98 -20.56 -2.09
N ARG A 29 -16.42 -20.54 -3.35
CA ARG A 29 -15.94 -19.61 -4.37
C ARG A 29 -17.08 -18.84 -5.02
N LEU A 30 -16.87 -17.58 -5.26
CA LEU A 30 -17.81 -16.76 -6.03
C LEU A 30 -17.58 -17.04 -7.53
N ARG A 31 -18.53 -17.73 -8.16
CA ARG A 31 -18.37 -18.25 -9.52
C ARG A 31 -19.55 -17.90 -10.41
N CYS A 32 -19.26 -17.62 -11.68
CA CYS A 32 -20.28 -17.37 -12.69
C CYS A 32 -20.92 -18.67 -13.17
N VAL A 33 -22.25 -18.77 -13.03
CA VAL A 33 -23.01 -19.93 -13.47
C VAL A 33 -23.11 -20.03 -15.00
N ALA A 34 -22.96 -18.91 -15.74
CA ALA A 34 -23.08 -18.89 -17.19
C ALA A 34 -21.77 -19.21 -17.92
N CYS A 35 -20.61 -18.69 -17.49
CA CYS A 35 -19.34 -18.87 -18.21
C CYS A 35 -18.23 -19.56 -17.38
N GLY A 36 -18.48 -19.90 -16.11
CA GLY A 36 -17.53 -20.59 -15.26
C GLY A 36 -16.41 -19.72 -14.67
N TYR A 37 -16.39 -18.39 -14.93
CA TYR A 37 -15.42 -17.49 -14.33
C TYR A 37 -15.45 -17.60 -12.80
N THR A 38 -14.28 -17.67 -12.17
CA THR A 38 -14.13 -17.70 -10.70
C THR A 38 -13.48 -16.43 -10.21
N HIS A 39 -14.12 -15.73 -9.29
CA HIS A 39 -13.54 -14.60 -8.58
C HIS A 39 -12.72 -15.12 -7.39
N TRP A 40 -11.40 -15.05 -7.50
CA TRP A 40 -10.48 -15.62 -6.52
C TRP A 40 -10.35 -14.80 -5.24
N ASN A 41 -10.77 -13.54 -5.28
CA ASN A 41 -10.64 -12.58 -4.18
C ASN A 41 -9.20 -12.47 -3.65
N ASN A 42 -8.22 -12.49 -4.55
CA ASN A 42 -6.82 -12.33 -4.19
C ASN A 42 -6.55 -10.93 -3.62
N PRO A 43 -5.60 -10.79 -2.68
CA PRO A 43 -5.20 -9.49 -2.20
C PRO A 43 -4.69 -8.60 -3.33
N THR A 44 -5.06 -7.32 -3.29
CA THR A 44 -4.56 -6.32 -4.24
C THR A 44 -3.14 -5.91 -3.85
N PRO A 45 -2.15 -5.94 -4.78
CA PRO A 45 -0.82 -5.43 -4.51
C PRO A 45 -0.85 -3.91 -4.40
N VAL A 46 -0.25 -3.40 -3.31
CA VAL A 46 -0.03 -1.97 -3.05
C VAL A 46 1.46 -1.76 -2.85
N LEU A 47 2.00 -0.75 -3.48
CA LEU A 47 3.40 -0.34 -3.35
C LEU A 47 3.51 0.75 -2.29
N ALA A 48 4.60 0.77 -1.52
CA ALA A 48 4.85 1.78 -0.52
C ALA A 48 6.32 2.20 -0.51
N ALA A 49 6.60 3.48 -0.27
CA ALA A 49 7.96 4.02 -0.19
C ALA A 49 8.22 4.71 1.15
N VAL A 50 9.27 4.26 1.85
CA VAL A 50 9.98 5.07 2.83
C VAL A 50 10.95 5.94 2.04
N ILE A 51 10.57 7.19 1.77
CA ILE A 51 11.39 8.15 1.02
C ILE A 51 12.37 8.82 1.97
N GLU A 52 13.66 8.59 1.71
CA GLU A 52 14.76 9.35 2.32
C GLU A 52 15.12 10.52 1.39
N TYR A 53 14.92 11.73 1.88
CA TYR A 53 15.16 12.99 1.18
C TYR A 53 16.00 13.90 2.05
N ASP A 54 17.20 14.22 1.61
CA ASP A 54 18.20 15.01 2.36
C ASP A 54 18.43 14.44 3.80
N GLY A 55 18.49 13.11 3.93
CA GLY A 55 18.68 12.41 5.21
C GLY A 55 17.47 12.42 6.14
N GLN A 56 16.32 12.90 5.69
CA GLN A 56 15.06 12.93 6.42
C GLN A 56 14.01 12.03 5.75
N ILE A 57 13.01 11.62 6.51
CA ILE A 57 11.90 10.80 6.02
C ILE A 57 10.75 11.70 5.59
N LEU A 58 10.35 11.59 4.33
CA LEU A 58 9.20 12.30 3.81
C LEU A 58 7.91 11.52 4.11
N LEU A 59 7.00 12.18 4.82
CA LEU A 59 5.62 11.72 4.96
C LEU A 59 4.68 12.73 4.31
N ALA A 60 3.66 12.26 3.61
CA ALA A 60 2.68 13.11 2.93
C ALA A 60 1.27 12.92 3.46
N ARG A 61 0.41 13.92 3.24
CA ARG A 61 -0.98 13.91 3.62
C ARG A 61 -1.88 13.91 2.39
N ASN A 62 -2.66 12.85 2.24
CA ASN A 62 -3.62 12.74 1.15
C ASN A 62 -4.85 13.64 1.39
N ALA A 63 -5.33 14.28 0.33
CA ALA A 63 -6.49 15.18 0.34
C ALA A 63 -7.79 14.49 0.79
N ALA A 64 -7.94 13.19 0.48
CA ALA A 64 -9.12 12.41 0.82
C ALA A 64 -9.14 11.91 2.28
N TRP A 65 -8.05 12.04 3.03
CA TRP A 65 -8.01 11.54 4.40
C TRP A 65 -8.59 12.56 5.39
N PRO A 66 -9.46 12.10 6.30
CA PRO A 66 -9.95 12.96 7.37
C PRO A 66 -8.80 13.25 8.35
N GLY A 67 -8.67 14.52 8.78
CA GLY A 67 -7.69 14.91 9.80
C GLY A 67 -6.33 15.31 9.27
N LYS A 68 -5.32 15.22 10.15
CA LYS A 68 -3.94 15.67 9.91
C LYS A 68 -2.94 14.52 9.90
N MET A 69 -3.34 13.36 9.41
CA MET A 69 -2.46 12.18 9.34
C MET A 69 -1.50 12.32 8.15
N PHE A 70 -0.22 12.09 8.41
CA PHE A 70 0.82 11.95 7.40
C PHE A 70 1.24 10.48 7.34
N ALA A 71 1.49 9.97 6.15
CA ALA A 71 1.88 8.59 5.92
C ALA A 71 2.89 8.47 4.76
N LEU A 72 3.36 7.25 4.51
CA LEU A 72 4.22 6.96 3.37
C LEU A 72 3.49 7.20 2.05
N ILE A 73 4.24 7.49 0.99
CA ILE A 73 3.74 7.46 -0.38
C ILE A 73 3.35 6.02 -0.72
N THR A 74 2.17 5.86 -1.30
CA THR A 74 1.63 4.54 -1.66
C THR A 74 0.78 4.62 -2.92
N GLY A 75 0.87 3.59 -3.76
CA GLY A 75 0.00 3.45 -4.92
C GLY A 75 -0.32 2.01 -5.26
N PHE A 76 -1.29 1.81 -6.13
CA PHE A 76 -1.60 0.48 -6.64
C PHE A 76 -0.58 0.08 -7.71
N MET A 77 -0.13 -1.18 -7.61
CA MET A 77 0.65 -1.76 -8.68
C MET A 77 -0.24 -1.93 -9.92
N GLU A 78 0.19 -1.43 -11.06
CA GLU A 78 -0.53 -1.51 -12.32
C GLU A 78 -0.19 -2.77 -13.13
N ALA A 79 -1.07 -3.12 -14.06
CA ALA A 79 -0.83 -4.26 -14.92
C ALA A 79 0.35 -4.02 -15.88
N GLY A 80 1.29 -4.95 -15.91
CA GLY A 80 2.45 -4.89 -16.82
C GLY A 80 3.67 -4.17 -16.27
N GLU A 81 3.61 -3.61 -15.05
CA GLU A 81 4.79 -3.04 -14.39
C GLU A 81 5.44 -4.00 -13.40
N THR A 82 6.69 -3.75 -13.06
CA THR A 82 7.36 -4.40 -11.93
C THR A 82 7.09 -3.63 -10.64
N PRO A 83 7.16 -4.26 -9.46
CA PRO A 83 6.98 -3.53 -8.20
C PRO A 83 7.95 -2.36 -8.04
N GLN A 84 9.19 -2.49 -8.52
CA GLN A 84 10.19 -1.41 -8.50
C GLN A 84 9.77 -0.25 -9.40
N GLY A 85 9.43 -0.54 -10.66
CA GLY A 85 9.00 0.48 -11.61
C GLY A 85 7.74 1.21 -11.16
N GLY A 86 6.79 0.46 -10.58
CA GLY A 86 5.56 1.06 -10.05
C GLY A 86 5.80 2.01 -8.89
N ILE A 87 6.65 1.65 -7.91
CA ILE A 87 6.92 2.57 -6.79
C ILE A 87 7.75 3.79 -7.22
N GLU A 88 8.67 3.65 -8.18
CA GLU A 88 9.38 4.79 -8.77
C GLU A 88 8.41 5.75 -9.47
N ARG A 89 7.45 5.23 -10.23
CA ARG A 89 6.38 6.00 -10.86
C ARG A 89 5.53 6.75 -9.82
N GLU A 90 5.05 6.08 -8.77
CA GLU A 90 4.26 6.71 -7.71
C GLU A 90 5.03 7.83 -6.99
N ILE A 91 6.33 7.63 -6.70
CA ILE A 91 7.18 8.66 -6.10
C ILE A 91 7.25 9.89 -7.03
N GLU A 92 7.51 9.67 -8.33
CA GLU A 92 7.62 10.76 -9.30
C GLU A 92 6.28 11.47 -9.51
N GLU A 93 5.18 10.72 -9.68
CA GLU A 93 3.84 11.27 -9.89
C GLU A 93 3.33 12.08 -8.69
N GLU A 94 3.53 11.57 -7.48
CA GLU A 94 2.99 12.21 -6.28
C GLU A 94 3.88 13.34 -5.73
N THR A 95 5.20 13.28 -5.96
CA THR A 95 6.16 14.21 -5.33
C THR A 95 7.08 14.95 -6.29
N ALA A 96 7.13 14.56 -7.56
CA ALA A 96 8.12 14.99 -8.57
C ALA A 96 9.58 14.71 -8.20
N LEU A 97 9.84 13.89 -7.19
CA LEU A 97 11.19 13.48 -6.82
C LEU A 97 11.71 12.39 -7.75
N LYS A 98 13.04 12.34 -7.90
CA LYS A 98 13.74 11.28 -8.64
C LYS A 98 14.39 10.32 -7.68
N THR A 99 14.11 9.04 -7.87
CA THR A 99 14.71 7.92 -7.12
C THR A 99 16.12 7.64 -7.65
N HIS A 100 17.10 7.50 -6.76
CA HIS A 100 18.49 7.14 -7.06
C HIS A 100 18.87 5.75 -6.56
N GLU A 101 18.31 5.37 -5.41
CA GLU A 101 18.48 4.05 -4.81
C GLU A 101 17.11 3.52 -4.40
N LEU A 102 16.89 2.25 -4.65
CA LEU A 102 15.65 1.57 -4.30
C LEU A 102 15.96 0.19 -3.70
N ASN A 103 15.58 -0.02 -2.45
CA ASN A 103 15.83 -1.26 -1.73
C ASN A 103 14.54 -1.81 -1.15
N LEU A 104 14.26 -3.11 -1.37
CA LEU A 104 13.11 -3.78 -0.77
C LEU A 104 13.27 -3.82 0.76
N ILE A 105 12.28 -3.34 1.49
CA ILE A 105 12.17 -3.49 2.95
C ILE A 105 11.51 -4.82 3.28
N GLY A 106 10.34 -5.07 2.69
CA GLY A 106 9.59 -6.28 2.94
C GLY A 106 8.19 -6.29 2.32
N VAL A 107 7.48 -7.36 2.65
CA VAL A 107 6.09 -7.57 2.23
C VAL A 107 5.22 -7.68 3.49
N TYR A 108 4.13 -6.93 3.53
CA TYR A 108 3.26 -6.80 4.70
C TYR A 108 1.81 -7.07 4.33
N ASP A 109 1.08 -7.69 5.23
CA ASP A 109 -0.35 -7.87 5.05
C ASP A 109 -1.14 -6.62 5.48
N PHE A 110 -2.21 -6.35 4.77
CA PHE A 110 -3.22 -5.38 5.19
C PHE A 110 -4.61 -5.98 4.99
N GLN A 111 -4.92 -6.99 5.80
CA GLN A 111 -6.10 -7.85 5.65
C GLN A 111 -7.42 -7.07 5.66
N ARG A 112 -7.51 -6.00 6.47
CA ARG A 112 -8.72 -5.16 6.53
C ARG A 112 -9.14 -4.61 5.17
N MET A 113 -8.18 -4.35 4.28
CA MET A 113 -8.40 -3.84 2.93
C MET A 113 -8.24 -4.92 1.86
N ASN A 114 -7.98 -6.17 2.23
CA ASN A 114 -7.62 -7.25 1.31
C ASN A 114 -6.46 -6.84 0.39
N GLN A 115 -5.36 -6.36 1.00
CA GLN A 115 -4.18 -5.86 0.30
C GLN A 115 -2.92 -6.55 0.79
N ILE A 116 -1.93 -6.62 -0.09
CA ILE A 116 -0.54 -6.96 0.19
C ILE A 116 0.30 -5.71 -0.11
N ILE A 117 1.11 -5.28 0.85
CA ILE A 117 1.96 -4.10 0.71
C ILE A 117 3.37 -4.57 0.43
N ILE A 118 3.94 -4.11 -0.69
CA ILE A 118 5.34 -4.31 -1.06
C ILE A 118 6.06 -2.99 -0.80
N ALA A 119 6.86 -2.94 0.27
CA ALA A 119 7.45 -1.71 0.76
C ALA A 119 8.93 -1.59 0.38
N TYR A 120 9.31 -0.42 -0.09
CA TYR A 120 10.67 -0.05 -0.47
C TYR A 120 11.19 1.12 0.34
N HIS A 121 12.50 1.15 0.55
CA HIS A 121 13.25 2.35 0.89
C HIS A 121 13.75 2.97 -0.40
N ALA A 122 13.52 4.28 -0.57
CA ALA A 122 13.92 5.03 -1.75
C ALA A 122 14.72 6.26 -1.34
N VAL A 123 15.97 6.38 -1.82
CA VAL A 123 16.75 7.62 -1.70
C VAL A 123 16.40 8.51 -2.87
N CYS A 124 15.88 9.70 -2.57
CA CYS A 124 15.34 10.61 -3.57
C CYS A 124 16.00 12.00 -3.51
N SER A 125 15.97 12.70 -4.64
CA SER A 125 16.36 14.11 -4.75
C SER A 125 15.48 14.87 -5.73
N GLY A 126 15.61 16.21 -5.75
CA GLY A 126 14.86 17.10 -6.60
C GLY A 126 14.07 18.13 -5.77
N GLU A 127 13.18 18.85 -6.43
CA GLU A 127 12.27 19.79 -5.78
C GLU A 127 10.93 19.10 -5.55
N VAL A 128 10.46 19.05 -4.31
CA VAL A 128 9.15 18.42 -3.99
C VAL A 128 8.02 19.26 -4.58
N LYS A 129 7.26 18.65 -5.49
CA LYS A 129 6.03 19.21 -6.06
C LYS A 129 4.93 18.18 -5.91
N LEU A 130 4.00 18.48 -5.01
CA LEU A 130 2.92 17.56 -4.70
C LEU A 130 1.90 17.47 -5.84
N SER A 131 1.43 16.26 -6.12
CA SER A 131 0.28 16.03 -7.00
C SER A 131 -1.00 16.59 -6.39
N PRO A 132 -2.10 16.71 -7.16
CA PRO A 132 -3.41 17.12 -6.61
C PRO A 132 -3.97 16.19 -5.54
N GLU A 133 -3.48 14.96 -5.44
CA GLU A 133 -3.91 13.99 -4.41
C GLU A 133 -3.31 14.29 -3.04
N LEU A 134 -2.19 15.03 -2.99
CA LEU A 134 -1.49 15.38 -1.77
C LEU A 134 -1.66 16.88 -1.46
N VAL A 135 -1.91 17.19 -0.21
CA VAL A 135 -2.15 18.58 0.24
C VAL A 135 -1.03 19.15 1.10
N ASP A 136 -0.14 18.30 1.61
CA ASP A 136 0.95 18.72 2.50
C ASP A 136 1.98 17.60 2.64
N TYR A 137 3.22 17.94 2.97
CA TYR A 137 4.24 16.97 3.35
C TYR A 137 5.06 17.47 4.53
N LYS A 138 5.72 16.56 5.21
CA LYS A 138 6.64 16.84 6.30
C LYS A 138 7.88 16.00 6.19
N LEU A 139 8.99 16.57 6.59
CA LEU A 139 10.26 15.88 6.75
C LEU A 139 10.51 15.65 8.23
N TYR A 140 10.92 14.44 8.55
CA TYR A 140 11.24 14.02 9.91
C TYR A 140 12.63 13.43 9.96
N ALA A 141 13.40 13.76 10.99
CA ALA A 141 14.58 12.97 11.30
C ALA A 141 14.17 11.52 11.64
N PRO A 142 14.99 10.52 11.32
CA PRO A 142 14.68 9.12 11.65
C PRO A 142 14.35 8.90 13.13
N GLU A 143 14.93 9.68 14.05
CA GLU A 143 14.69 9.60 15.48
C GLU A 143 13.33 10.18 15.92
N GLU A 144 12.75 11.05 15.10
CA GLU A 144 11.53 11.80 15.42
C GLU A 144 10.28 11.23 14.74
N VAL A 145 10.47 10.49 13.64
CA VAL A 145 9.35 9.91 12.89
C VAL A 145 8.65 8.85 13.71
N LYS A 146 7.32 8.91 13.75
CA LYS A 146 6.49 7.93 14.47
C LYS A 146 5.83 6.97 13.50
N CYS A 147 5.87 5.69 13.85
CA CYS A 147 5.18 4.62 13.14
C CYS A 147 3.71 4.51 13.58
N TRP A 148 2.91 3.81 12.81
CA TRP A 148 1.53 3.46 13.17
C TRP A 148 1.32 1.95 13.09
N PRO A 149 0.46 1.36 13.96
CA PRO A 149 0.34 -0.08 14.11
C PRO A 149 -0.58 -0.71 13.05
N ALA A 150 -0.33 -0.41 11.77
CA ALA A 150 -1.08 -0.97 10.64
C ALA A 150 -0.32 -0.80 9.33
N GLY A 151 -0.40 -1.78 8.45
CA GLY A 151 0.05 -1.71 7.06
C GLY A 151 1.46 -1.13 6.90
N THR A 152 1.54 0.01 6.22
CA THR A 152 2.82 0.69 5.90
C THR A 152 3.61 1.19 7.13
N GLY A 153 2.96 1.34 8.28
CA GLY A 153 3.64 1.73 9.52
C GLY A 153 4.61 0.66 10.02
N TYR A 154 4.35 -0.61 9.74
CA TYR A 154 5.30 -1.69 10.06
C TYR A 154 6.51 -1.67 9.13
N ALA A 155 6.33 -1.31 7.86
CA ALA A 155 7.45 -1.15 6.93
C ALA A 155 8.40 -0.02 7.38
N LEU A 156 7.84 1.12 7.80
CA LEU A 156 8.62 2.21 8.37
C LEU A 156 9.38 1.76 9.63
N ALA A 157 8.71 1.01 10.52
CA ALA A 157 9.33 0.50 11.74
C ALA A 157 10.50 -0.45 11.45
N ASP A 158 10.36 -1.36 10.49
CA ASP A 158 11.42 -2.31 10.14
C ASP A 158 12.60 -1.60 9.44
N TRP A 159 12.32 -0.60 8.61
CA TRP A 159 13.37 0.24 8.03
C TRP A 159 14.14 0.99 9.13
N LEU A 160 13.46 1.62 10.09
CA LEU A 160 14.10 2.30 11.22
C LEU A 160 15.00 1.36 12.02
N LYS A 161 14.54 0.15 12.36
CA LYS A 161 15.34 -0.87 13.05
C LYS A 161 16.58 -1.25 12.25
N SER A 162 16.46 -1.40 10.94
CA SER A 162 17.62 -1.73 10.07
C SER A 162 18.70 -0.66 10.08
N ARG A 163 18.31 0.59 10.42
CA ARG A 163 19.21 1.74 10.58
C ARG A 163 19.67 1.96 12.03
N GLY A 164 19.30 1.07 12.96
CA GLY A 164 19.69 1.15 14.37
C GLY A 164 18.82 2.07 15.22
N HIS A 165 17.67 2.52 14.71
CA HIS A 165 16.72 3.34 15.48
C HIS A 165 15.65 2.46 16.15
N GLU A 166 15.19 2.87 17.34
CA GLU A 166 14.07 2.21 18.03
C GLU A 166 12.75 2.84 17.59
N PRO A 167 11.85 2.11 16.87
CA PRO A 167 10.62 2.64 16.37
C PRO A 167 9.64 3.05 17.48
N GLN A 168 9.14 4.26 17.42
CA GLN A 168 8.09 4.73 18.30
C GLN A 168 6.74 4.68 17.58
N PHE A 169 5.72 4.08 18.19
CA PHE A 169 4.39 4.00 17.62
C PHE A 169 3.47 5.07 18.19
N VAL A 170 2.65 5.68 17.31
CA VAL A 170 1.55 6.52 17.75
C VAL A 170 0.48 5.68 18.44
N GLU A 171 -0.08 6.18 19.53
CA GLU A 171 -1.26 5.57 20.14
C GLU A 171 -2.48 5.83 19.24
N TRP A 172 -3.00 4.77 18.65
CA TRP A 172 -4.30 4.84 17.98
C TRP A 172 -5.39 4.74 19.03
N SER A 173 -5.89 5.88 19.50
CA SER A 173 -7.18 5.88 20.17
C SER A 173 -8.23 5.40 19.14
N ARG A 174 -8.76 4.19 19.32
CA ARG A 174 -9.99 3.78 18.64
C ARG A 174 -11.08 4.78 19.07
N ARG A 175 -11.32 5.79 18.25
CA ARG A 175 -12.59 6.50 18.37
C ARG A 175 -13.67 5.52 17.94
N ALA A 176 -14.50 5.17 18.91
CA ALA A 176 -15.67 4.32 18.76
C ALA A 176 -16.65 4.89 17.73
#